data_1574644d5d27b753a9f134cbc115fed1
#
_entry.id   1574644d5d27b753a9f134cbc115fed1
#
_cell.length_a   1.000
_cell.length_b   1.000
_cell.length_c   1.000
_cell.angle_alpha   90.00
_cell.angle_beta   90.00
_cell.angle_gamma   90.00
#
_symmetry.space_group_name_H-M   'P 1'
#
loop_
_entity.id
_entity.type
_entity.pdbx_description
1 polymer ?
#
loop_
_entity_poly.entity_id
_entity_poly.type
_entity_poly.pdbx_seq_one_letter_code
_entity_poly.pdbx_strand_id
1 'polypeptide(L)'
;MKKAIKIFIPILVMAMLFTACTSASKNNDDNLEDGVNAVENAMTTKENQENKNNNTDDLRTGNSNNTVPTPSDFPSEYNYGTGKLSDYSRNAMLKKMPTPNGNQTVSNTKADASEVQVLYLWEKDNVPAKTKFTKNMTGYFDDYDFRPYVTAIPVKNGVKPKGAVVLMAGGAYQFRGNYTDSLPTAGALHEYGFQPFIVDYRLEPYTQDEGALDVARAVRFIRKNADVYGIDPDDIAVMGFSAGGIQAGEFLMHYDENVTTDALNSSYKPDELDKIPAHASADGMIYSFYGRLSVGNMDEDWLKIGNLPPTFYVYGTEDPFYSQFEKQYSVIKNMGIETGRIVLNGWPHGFGSDGGWVKDYADWLENIFTKN
;
A
#
# COMPACT_ATOMS: atom_id res chain seq x y z
N MET A 1 -14.46 34.93 -13.99
CA MET A 1 -14.18 33.77 -14.85
C MET A 1 -13.04 32.94 -14.29
N LYS A 2 -13.30 32.13 -13.25
CA LYS A 2 -12.37 31.11 -12.68
C LYS A 2 -13.21 30.06 -11.96
N LYS A 3 -13.86 29.17 -12.73
CA LYS A 3 -14.55 27.99 -12.20
C LYS A 3 -14.65 26.97 -13.33
N ALA A 4 -13.57 26.25 -13.62
CA ALA A 4 -13.63 25.10 -14.53
C ALA A 4 -12.32 24.28 -14.55
N ILE A 5 -11.80 23.83 -13.40
CA ILE A 5 -10.64 22.91 -13.38
C ILE A 5 -10.78 21.77 -12.36
N LYS A 6 -11.91 21.62 -11.69
CA LYS A 6 -12.04 20.63 -10.60
C LYS A 6 -12.70 19.28 -10.93
N ILE A 7 -13.00 18.95 -12.20
CA ILE A 7 -13.80 17.73 -12.51
C ILE A 7 -13.05 16.68 -13.37
N PHE A 8 -11.78 16.89 -13.73
CA PHE A 8 -11.15 16.05 -14.76
C PHE A 8 -10.16 14.97 -14.25
N ILE A 9 -9.75 14.98 -12.99
CA ILE A 9 -8.73 14.04 -12.51
C ILE A 9 -9.26 12.60 -12.32
N PRO A 10 -10.48 12.36 -11.79
CA PRO A 10 -10.98 11.00 -11.62
C PRO A 10 -11.24 10.25 -12.94
N ILE A 11 -11.67 10.99 -13.98
CA ILE A 11 -12.01 10.39 -15.29
C ILE A 11 -10.74 10.01 -16.08
N LEU A 12 -9.66 10.76 -15.92
CA LEU A 12 -8.41 10.48 -16.63
C LEU A 12 -7.69 9.24 -16.05
N VAL A 13 -7.71 9.06 -14.74
CA VAL A 13 -7.13 7.86 -14.09
C VAL A 13 -7.90 6.61 -14.52
N MET A 14 -9.21 6.70 -14.65
CA MET A 14 -10.05 5.58 -15.06
C MET A 14 -9.88 5.23 -16.55
N ALA A 15 -9.69 6.23 -17.44
CA ALA A 15 -9.43 5.99 -18.86
C ALA A 15 -8.05 5.37 -19.11
N MET A 16 -7.04 5.66 -18.26
CA MET A 16 -5.70 5.08 -18.37
C MET A 16 -5.66 3.62 -17.90
N LEU A 17 -6.52 3.21 -16.97
CA LEU A 17 -6.66 1.80 -16.53
C LEU A 17 -7.09 0.87 -17.70
N PHE A 18 -7.85 1.38 -18.67
CA PHE A 18 -8.29 0.59 -19.83
C PHE A 18 -7.20 0.34 -20.87
N THR A 19 -6.23 1.25 -21.01
CA THR A 19 -5.18 1.10 -22.03
C THR A 19 -4.08 0.12 -21.61
N ALA A 20 -3.83 -0.05 -20.32
CA ALA A 20 -2.81 -0.97 -19.80
C ALA A 20 -3.22 -2.46 -19.92
N CYS A 21 -4.53 -2.76 -19.95
CA CYS A 21 -5.02 -4.14 -20.09
C CYS A 21 -4.90 -4.74 -21.51
N THR A 22 -4.64 -3.93 -22.53
CA THR A 22 -4.62 -4.41 -23.93
C THR A 22 -3.26 -4.87 -24.43
N SER A 23 -2.18 -4.68 -23.67
CA SER A 23 -0.81 -5.02 -24.12
C SER A 23 -0.17 -6.24 -23.44
N ALA A 24 -0.82 -6.86 -22.47
CA ALA A 24 -0.27 -8.02 -21.76
C ALA A 24 -1.03 -9.31 -22.08
N SER A 25 -0.37 -10.18 -22.84
CA SER A 25 -0.63 -11.62 -22.94
C SER A 25 -1.76 -12.10 -23.87
N LYS A 26 -1.32 -12.61 -25.00
CA LYS A 26 -2.06 -13.60 -25.79
C LYS A 26 -1.90 -14.99 -25.16
N ASN A 27 -2.68 -15.28 -24.12
CA ASN A 27 -3.01 -16.69 -23.72
C ASN A 27 -3.95 -16.62 -22.51
N ASN A 28 -5.21 -16.79 -22.78
CA ASN A 28 -6.41 -17.02 -21.96
C ASN A 28 -7.48 -15.96 -22.23
N ASP A 29 -8.19 -16.13 -23.35
CA ASP A 29 -9.18 -15.15 -23.84
C ASP A 29 -10.55 -15.22 -23.14
N ASP A 30 -10.80 -16.16 -22.22
CA ASP A 30 -12.14 -16.37 -21.68
C ASP A 30 -12.50 -15.55 -20.42
N ASN A 31 -11.55 -14.82 -19.81
CA ASN A 31 -11.80 -14.03 -18.59
C ASN A 31 -11.77 -12.51 -18.78
N LEU A 32 -11.46 -12.02 -19.97
CA LEU A 32 -11.34 -10.57 -20.23
C LEU A 32 -12.69 -9.90 -20.53
N GLU A 33 -13.63 -10.64 -21.14
CA GLU A 33 -14.98 -10.12 -21.43
C GLU A 33 -15.81 -9.94 -20.15
N ASP A 34 -15.65 -10.79 -19.14
CA ASP A 34 -16.38 -10.67 -17.88
C ASP A 34 -15.94 -9.45 -17.04
N GLY A 35 -14.66 -9.08 -17.10
CA GLY A 35 -14.13 -7.90 -16.40
C GLY A 35 -14.60 -6.59 -17.00
N VAL A 36 -14.67 -6.50 -18.33
CA VAL A 36 -15.15 -5.31 -19.04
C VAL A 36 -16.64 -5.12 -18.84
N ASN A 37 -17.42 -6.22 -18.92
CA ASN A 37 -18.85 -6.20 -18.68
C ASN A 37 -19.23 -5.85 -17.24
N ALA A 38 -18.40 -6.19 -16.25
CA ALA A 38 -18.62 -5.83 -14.84
C ALA A 38 -18.49 -4.32 -14.62
N VAL A 39 -17.57 -3.66 -15.31
CA VAL A 39 -17.36 -2.19 -15.21
C VAL A 39 -18.46 -1.44 -15.97
N GLU A 40 -18.87 -1.89 -17.15
CA GLU A 40 -20.00 -1.30 -17.89
C GLU A 40 -21.34 -1.49 -17.14
N ASN A 41 -21.57 -2.63 -16.52
CA ASN A 41 -22.76 -2.88 -15.70
C ASN A 41 -22.77 -2.05 -14.42
N ALA A 42 -21.62 -1.74 -13.81
CA ALA A 42 -21.54 -0.84 -12.66
C ALA A 42 -21.89 0.61 -13.02
N MET A 43 -21.70 1.01 -14.28
CA MET A 43 -22.07 2.35 -14.79
C MET A 43 -23.55 2.45 -15.18
N THR A 44 -24.22 1.37 -15.52
CA THR A 44 -25.62 1.37 -16.03
C THR A 44 -26.68 1.05 -14.98
N THR A 45 -26.31 0.52 -13.81
CA THR A 45 -27.25 0.20 -12.73
C THR A 45 -27.47 1.32 -11.73
N LYS A 46 -27.65 2.57 -12.20
CA LYS A 46 -28.18 3.67 -11.36
C LYS A 46 -29.71 3.71 -11.27
N GLU A 47 -30.43 2.66 -11.62
CA GLU A 47 -31.86 2.55 -11.37
C GLU A 47 -32.22 1.19 -10.76
N ASN A 48 -32.81 1.27 -9.54
CA ASN A 48 -33.51 0.21 -8.81
C ASN A 48 -32.66 -0.91 -8.19
N GLN A 49 -32.32 -0.72 -6.91
CA GLN A 49 -32.77 -1.66 -5.87
C GLN A 49 -32.45 -1.14 -4.47
N GLU A 50 -33.47 -0.56 -3.82
CA GLU A 50 -33.57 -0.59 -2.37
C GLU A 50 -33.68 -2.04 -1.93
N ASN A 51 -32.65 -2.57 -1.32
CA ASN A 51 -32.76 -3.80 -0.53
C ASN A 51 -32.21 -3.51 0.87
N LYS A 52 -33.16 -3.33 1.78
CA LYS A 52 -32.94 -3.33 3.22
C LYS A 52 -32.46 -4.72 3.62
N ASN A 53 -31.20 -4.84 3.96
CA ASN A 53 -30.74 -5.88 4.89
C ASN A 53 -29.88 -5.21 5.95
N ASN A 54 -30.49 -5.05 7.11
CA ASN A 54 -29.86 -4.64 8.34
C ASN A 54 -28.91 -5.76 8.79
N ASN A 55 -27.62 -5.56 8.61
CA ASN A 55 -26.61 -6.21 9.40
C ASN A 55 -25.73 -5.10 10.01
N THR A 56 -26.11 -4.71 11.24
CA THR A 56 -25.61 -3.51 11.94
C THR A 56 -24.38 -3.77 12.82
N ASP A 57 -23.69 -4.91 12.69
CA ASP A 57 -22.74 -5.33 13.71
C ASP A 57 -21.26 -5.00 13.44
N ASP A 58 -20.89 -4.42 12.28
CA ASP A 58 -19.49 -4.13 11.95
C ASP A 58 -19.19 -2.66 11.58
N LEU A 59 -20.16 -1.77 11.72
CA LEU A 59 -19.91 -0.34 11.63
C LEU A 59 -19.40 0.15 12.98
N ARG A 60 -18.09 0.18 13.19
CA ARG A 60 -17.54 0.99 14.26
C ARG A 60 -17.75 2.46 13.90
N THR A 61 -18.88 3.01 14.37
CA THR A 61 -18.98 4.43 14.64
C THR A 61 -18.04 4.69 15.80
N GLY A 62 -16.88 5.25 15.52
CA GLY A 62 -16.01 5.75 16.58
C GLY A 62 -16.79 6.72 17.46
N ASN A 63 -16.77 6.48 18.73
CA ASN A 63 -17.31 7.27 19.81
C ASN A 63 -18.70 7.90 19.58
N SER A 64 -19.61 7.73 20.49
CA SER A 64 -21.07 7.90 20.49
C SER A 64 -21.68 9.22 19.99
N ASN A 65 -20.95 10.05 19.25
CA ASN A 65 -21.42 11.27 18.58
C ASN A 65 -20.78 11.51 17.20
N ASN A 66 -20.05 10.55 16.64
CA ASN A 66 -19.36 10.77 15.37
C ASN A 66 -20.09 10.05 14.24
N THR A 67 -20.81 10.82 13.44
CA THR A 67 -21.08 10.46 12.04
C THR A 67 -19.73 10.23 11.35
N VAL A 68 -19.61 9.14 10.55
CA VAL A 68 -18.44 8.95 9.70
C VAL A 68 -18.25 10.21 8.85
N PRO A 69 -17.07 10.85 8.86
CA PRO A 69 -16.84 12.05 8.08
C PRO A 69 -17.09 11.82 6.59
N THR A 70 -17.63 12.82 5.93
CA THR A 70 -17.84 12.82 4.47
C THR A 70 -16.84 13.75 3.81
N PRO A 71 -16.60 13.65 2.47
CA PRO A 71 -15.68 14.53 1.77
C PRO A 71 -15.96 16.03 1.96
N SER A 72 -17.20 16.41 2.26
CA SER A 72 -17.60 17.79 2.56
C SER A 72 -17.16 18.28 3.95
N ASP A 73 -16.83 17.38 4.86
CA ASP A 73 -16.42 17.70 6.21
C ASP A 73 -14.93 18.08 6.30
N PHE A 74 -14.19 17.88 5.21
CA PHE A 74 -12.77 18.17 5.11
C PHE A 74 -12.50 19.42 4.27
N PRO A 75 -11.45 20.20 4.58
CA PRO A 75 -11.05 21.35 3.78
C PRO A 75 -10.76 20.95 2.33
N SER A 76 -11.14 21.81 1.39
CA SER A 76 -10.89 21.58 -0.05
C SER A 76 -9.40 21.54 -0.43
N GLU A 77 -8.53 21.97 0.46
CA GLU A 77 -7.08 21.85 0.40
C GLU A 77 -6.64 21.04 1.60
N TYR A 78 -6.12 19.84 1.34
CA TYR A 78 -5.54 19.01 2.37
C TYR A 78 -4.35 19.73 2.99
N ASN A 79 -4.50 20.18 4.21
CA ASN A 79 -3.41 20.76 4.96
C ASN A 79 -2.64 19.62 5.64
N TYR A 80 -1.59 19.12 4.96
CA TYR A 80 -0.65 18.12 5.50
C TYR A 80 -0.10 18.48 6.87
N GLY A 81 -0.63 19.48 7.50
CA GLY A 81 -0.09 20.10 8.67
C GLY A 81 -0.95 20.19 9.87
N THR A 82 -2.11 19.60 9.90
CA THR A 82 -2.89 19.50 11.13
C THR A 82 -2.35 18.41 12.05
N GLY A 83 -1.72 17.36 11.53
CA GLY A 83 -0.90 16.47 12.32
C GLY A 83 0.43 17.14 12.64
N LYS A 84 0.88 17.06 13.86
CA LYS A 84 2.21 17.49 14.28
C LYS A 84 3.26 16.51 13.80
N LEU A 85 3.45 16.39 12.47
CA LEU A 85 4.70 15.83 11.98
C LEU A 85 5.81 16.55 12.72
N SER A 86 6.80 15.86 13.26
CA SER A 86 7.97 16.55 13.77
C SER A 86 8.45 17.52 12.67
N ASP A 87 8.92 18.70 13.02
CA ASP A 87 9.38 19.69 12.05
C ASP A 87 10.37 19.10 11.04
N TYR A 88 11.02 18.04 11.41
CA TYR A 88 11.94 17.24 10.66
C TYR A 88 11.29 16.52 9.47
N SER A 89 10.30 15.64 9.70
CA SER A 89 9.63 14.92 8.63
C SER A 89 8.85 15.88 7.73
N ARG A 90 8.18 16.87 8.32
CA ARG A 90 7.40 17.86 7.59
C ARG A 90 8.23 18.73 6.66
N ASN A 91 9.31 19.33 7.16
CA ASN A 91 10.13 20.25 6.38
C ASN A 91 11.00 19.53 5.35
N ALA A 92 11.44 18.31 5.61
CA ALA A 92 12.23 17.52 4.69
C ALA A 92 11.40 16.93 3.54
N MET A 93 10.16 16.47 3.83
CA MET A 93 9.41 15.61 2.91
C MET A 93 8.30 16.31 2.14
N LEU A 94 7.73 17.42 2.63
CA LEU A 94 6.58 18.07 1.98
C LEU A 94 6.90 18.81 0.67
N LYS A 95 8.16 19.10 0.39
CA LYS A 95 8.55 19.79 -0.85
C LYS A 95 8.92 18.84 -1.97
N LYS A 96 9.50 17.71 -1.63
CA LYS A 96 9.93 16.65 -2.55
C LYS A 96 10.23 15.43 -1.71
N MET A 97 9.74 14.25 -2.14
CA MET A 97 10.19 13.00 -1.54
C MET A 97 11.72 12.93 -1.62
N PRO A 98 12.42 12.65 -0.52
CA PRO A 98 13.86 12.51 -0.56
C PRO A 98 14.25 11.31 -1.41
N THR A 99 15.40 11.39 -2.07
CA THR A 99 15.97 10.29 -2.83
C THR A 99 17.28 9.84 -2.17
N PRO A 100 17.69 8.58 -2.35
CA PRO A 100 18.93 8.10 -1.78
C PRO A 100 20.13 8.94 -2.22
N ASN A 101 21.06 9.16 -1.31
CA ASN A 101 22.29 9.89 -1.60
C ASN A 101 23.38 8.92 -2.03
N GLY A 102 24.00 9.19 -3.18
CA GLY A 102 25.10 8.36 -3.71
C GLY A 102 24.65 6.91 -4.01
N ASN A 103 25.36 5.94 -3.44
CA ASN A 103 25.11 4.50 -3.60
C ASN A 103 24.78 3.80 -2.28
N GLN A 104 24.18 4.52 -1.33
CA GLN A 104 23.77 3.93 -0.07
C GLN A 104 22.62 2.95 -0.28
N THR A 105 22.80 1.72 0.19
CA THR A 105 21.81 0.65 0.12
C THR A 105 21.51 0.07 1.49
N VAL A 106 20.41 -0.66 1.61
CA VAL A 106 20.07 -1.40 2.83
C VAL A 106 21.10 -2.49 3.18
N SER A 107 21.95 -2.89 2.23
CA SER A 107 23.01 -3.89 2.44
C SER A 107 24.29 -3.28 2.97
N ASN A 108 24.66 -2.08 2.50
CA ASN A 108 25.97 -1.49 2.75
C ASN A 108 25.94 -0.31 3.73
N THR A 109 24.77 0.12 4.18
CA THR A 109 24.60 1.27 5.07
C THR A 109 24.03 0.82 6.42
N LYS A 110 24.61 1.35 7.50
CA LYS A 110 24.08 1.09 8.84
C LYS A 110 22.75 1.81 9.03
N ALA A 111 21.77 1.10 9.62
CA ALA A 111 20.51 1.73 10.01
C ALA A 111 20.71 2.82 11.04
N ASP A 112 19.96 3.90 10.91
CA ASP A 112 19.96 5.05 11.82
C ASP A 112 18.52 5.47 12.13
N ALA A 113 18.15 5.43 13.40
CA ALA A 113 16.84 5.86 13.88
C ALA A 113 16.83 7.31 14.41
N SER A 114 17.92 8.06 14.26
CA SER A 114 18.01 9.44 14.75
C SER A 114 17.58 10.47 13.70
N GLU A 115 17.60 10.09 12.42
CA GLU A 115 17.24 10.97 11.30
C GLU A 115 16.51 10.22 10.19
N VAL A 116 15.86 10.95 9.26
CA VAL A 116 15.27 10.34 8.06
C VAL A 116 16.38 9.73 7.21
N GLN A 117 16.28 8.44 6.96
CA GLN A 117 17.24 7.70 6.17
C GLN A 117 16.58 7.19 4.89
N VAL A 118 17.25 7.39 3.76
CA VAL A 118 16.76 6.97 2.44
C VAL A 118 17.79 6.08 1.78
N LEU A 119 17.44 4.80 1.58
CA LEU A 119 18.35 3.76 1.12
C LEU A 119 17.79 3.01 -0.08
N TYR A 120 18.61 2.79 -1.09
CA TYR A 120 18.26 1.84 -2.15
C TYR A 120 18.07 0.44 -1.59
N LEU A 121 17.08 -0.27 -2.10
CA LEU A 121 16.79 -1.65 -1.66
C LEU A 121 17.81 -2.65 -2.23
N TRP A 122 18.37 -2.37 -3.40
CA TRP A 122 19.27 -3.27 -4.11
C TRP A 122 20.56 -2.56 -4.53
N GLU A 123 21.65 -3.30 -4.59
CA GLU A 123 22.88 -2.83 -5.23
C GLU A 123 22.63 -2.58 -6.72
N LYS A 124 23.29 -1.56 -7.28
CA LYS A 124 23.03 -1.07 -8.64
C LYS A 124 23.07 -2.17 -9.72
N ASP A 125 24.00 -3.10 -9.59
CA ASP A 125 24.24 -4.16 -10.58
C ASP A 125 23.74 -5.53 -10.10
N ASN A 126 22.94 -5.57 -9.03
CA ASN A 126 22.45 -6.79 -8.41
C ASN A 126 20.98 -6.65 -7.99
N VAL A 127 20.12 -6.39 -8.96
CA VAL A 127 18.67 -6.24 -8.76
C VAL A 127 17.98 -7.53 -9.23
N PRO A 128 17.16 -8.20 -8.40
CA PRO A 128 16.39 -9.36 -8.85
C PRO A 128 15.27 -8.89 -9.77
N ALA A 129 15.41 -9.13 -11.07
CA ALA A 129 14.44 -8.74 -12.08
C ALA A 129 14.47 -9.68 -13.29
N LYS A 130 13.28 -10.03 -13.81
CA LYS A 130 13.08 -10.64 -15.13
C LYS A 130 12.98 -9.57 -16.21
N THR A 131 12.33 -8.46 -15.86
CA THR A 131 12.08 -7.33 -16.77
C THR A 131 13.41 -6.61 -17.05
N LYS A 132 13.66 -6.40 -18.34
CA LYS A 132 14.86 -5.67 -18.79
C LYS A 132 14.46 -4.28 -19.24
N PHE A 133 14.92 -3.29 -18.51
CA PHE A 133 14.75 -1.90 -18.87
C PHE A 133 15.86 -1.47 -19.83
N THR A 134 15.48 -0.86 -20.95
CA THR A 134 16.44 -0.22 -21.86
C THR A 134 15.97 1.20 -22.17
N LYS A 135 16.89 2.15 -22.26
CA LYS A 135 16.62 3.58 -22.47
C LYS A 135 15.72 3.90 -23.69
N ASN A 136 15.65 3.00 -24.64
CA ASN A 136 14.89 3.18 -25.87
C ASN A 136 13.51 2.49 -25.84
N MET A 137 13.14 1.83 -24.75
CA MET A 137 11.81 1.23 -24.61
C MET A 137 10.77 2.27 -24.24
N THR A 138 9.57 2.10 -24.76
CA THR A 138 8.37 2.84 -24.35
C THR A 138 7.56 2.03 -23.35
N GLY A 139 6.74 2.66 -22.53
CA GLY A 139 5.86 2.00 -21.58
C GLY A 139 6.45 1.82 -20.19
N TYR A 140 7.62 2.41 -19.92
CA TYR A 140 8.15 2.54 -18.56
C TYR A 140 7.65 3.86 -17.95
N PHE A 141 7.16 3.77 -16.74
CA PHE A 141 6.68 4.93 -15.99
C PHE A 141 7.73 5.51 -15.04
N ASP A 142 8.76 4.75 -14.69
CA ASP A 142 9.94 5.25 -14.00
C ASP A 142 11.00 5.75 -14.97
N ASP A 143 11.92 6.57 -14.48
CA ASP A 143 13.14 6.91 -15.20
C ASP A 143 13.96 5.62 -15.42
N TYR A 144 14.71 5.56 -16.53
CA TYR A 144 15.46 4.36 -16.93
C TYR A 144 16.53 3.92 -15.92
N ASP A 145 16.95 4.81 -15.03
CA ASP A 145 17.91 4.57 -13.96
C ASP A 145 17.26 4.52 -12.56
N PHE A 146 15.94 4.45 -12.52
CA PHE A 146 15.22 4.30 -11.26
C PHE A 146 15.66 3.02 -10.54
N ARG A 147 15.89 3.16 -9.26
CA ARG A 147 16.17 2.05 -8.34
C ARG A 147 15.18 2.15 -7.17
N PRO A 148 14.51 1.07 -6.81
CA PRO A 148 13.59 1.09 -5.68
C PRO A 148 14.35 1.39 -4.38
N TYR A 149 13.68 2.13 -3.50
CA TYR A 149 14.29 2.55 -2.24
C TYR A 149 13.27 2.61 -1.12
N VAL A 150 13.77 2.64 0.11
CA VAL A 150 12.98 2.81 1.33
C VAL A 150 13.35 4.11 2.01
N THR A 151 12.33 4.84 2.48
CA THR A 151 12.48 6.02 3.34
C THR A 151 12.06 5.64 4.76
N ALA A 152 13.01 5.60 5.67
CA ALA A 152 12.76 5.38 7.10
C ALA A 152 12.51 6.72 7.79
N ILE A 153 11.39 6.85 8.51
CA ILE A 153 11.02 8.07 9.23
C ILE A 153 11.07 7.75 10.73
N PRO A 154 12.02 8.30 11.49
CA PRO A 154 12.15 7.99 12.90
C PRO A 154 10.98 8.54 13.70
N VAL A 155 10.62 7.86 14.78
CA VAL A 155 9.69 8.40 15.77
C VAL A 155 10.35 9.54 16.56
N LYS A 156 9.53 10.30 17.29
CA LYS A 156 10.03 11.38 18.16
C LYS A 156 11.07 10.88 19.17
N ASN A 157 12.10 11.66 19.39
CA ASN A 157 13.11 11.38 20.42
C ASN A 157 12.45 11.10 21.78
N GLY A 158 12.84 9.98 22.41
CA GLY A 158 12.35 9.59 23.72
C GLY A 158 11.00 8.84 23.71
N VAL A 159 10.40 8.62 22.54
CA VAL A 159 9.22 7.76 22.38
C VAL A 159 9.71 6.36 21.99
N LYS A 160 9.26 5.32 22.71
CA LYS A 160 9.47 3.94 22.30
C LYS A 160 8.44 3.64 21.20
N PRO A 161 8.87 3.22 19.99
CA PRO A 161 7.95 2.85 18.94
C PRO A 161 7.10 1.63 19.34
N LYS A 162 5.84 1.62 18.88
CA LYS A 162 4.89 0.51 19.08
C LYS A 162 5.09 -0.62 18.06
N GLY A 163 5.88 -0.39 17.03
CA GLY A 163 6.15 -1.28 15.92
C GLY A 163 6.40 -0.49 14.64
N ALA A 164 6.58 -1.17 13.52
CA ALA A 164 6.81 -0.57 12.20
C ALA A 164 5.60 -0.72 11.27
N VAL A 165 5.42 0.26 10.36
CA VAL A 165 4.45 0.17 9.26
C VAL A 165 5.14 0.50 7.95
N VAL A 166 5.12 -0.44 7.01
CA VAL A 166 5.70 -0.32 5.67
C VAL A 166 4.61 0.12 4.71
N LEU A 167 4.77 1.29 4.11
CA LEU A 167 3.75 1.97 3.32
C LEU A 167 4.06 1.91 1.83
N MET A 168 3.08 1.51 1.01
CA MET A 168 3.13 1.50 -0.46
C MET A 168 2.02 2.38 -1.02
N ALA A 169 2.39 3.45 -1.72
CA ALA A 169 1.43 4.35 -2.35
C ALA A 169 0.72 3.70 -3.54
N GLY A 170 -0.51 4.15 -3.81
CA GLY A 170 -1.26 3.84 -5.03
C GLY A 170 -0.73 4.55 -6.26
N GLY A 171 -1.42 4.37 -7.40
CA GLY A 171 -1.08 5.01 -8.66
C GLY A 171 -1.14 4.07 -9.86
N ALA A 172 -1.89 2.97 -9.77
CA ALA A 172 -2.14 2.03 -10.86
C ALA A 172 -0.85 1.48 -11.51
N TYR A 173 0.24 1.36 -10.75
CA TYR A 173 1.59 1.00 -11.25
C TYR A 173 2.18 1.98 -12.28
N GLN A 174 1.59 3.16 -12.46
CA GLN A 174 2.04 4.18 -13.39
C GLN A 174 2.72 5.36 -12.69
N PHE A 175 2.44 5.56 -11.42
CA PHE A 175 3.10 6.52 -10.54
C PHE A 175 2.97 6.06 -9.08
N ARG A 176 3.62 6.76 -8.17
CA ARG A 176 3.47 6.56 -6.73
C ARG A 176 2.88 7.82 -6.12
N GLY A 177 1.64 7.72 -5.61
CA GLY A 177 0.90 8.81 -4.98
C GLY A 177 1.38 9.13 -3.55
N ASN A 178 2.70 9.18 -3.32
CA ASN A 178 3.27 9.35 -2.00
C ASN A 178 2.77 10.60 -1.25
N TYR A 179 2.47 11.68 -1.97
CA TYR A 179 2.01 12.93 -1.37
C TYR A 179 0.56 12.90 -0.87
N THR A 180 -0.26 12.00 -1.40
CA THR A 180 -1.65 11.81 -0.99
C THR A 180 -1.81 10.62 -0.06
N ASP A 181 -1.03 9.57 -0.27
CA ASP A 181 -1.17 8.27 0.37
C ASP A 181 -0.14 8.09 1.50
N SER A 182 1.09 7.74 1.14
CA SER A 182 2.08 7.26 2.09
C SER A 182 2.58 8.35 3.03
N LEU A 183 2.88 9.53 2.53
CA LEU A 183 3.52 10.57 3.33
C LEU A 183 2.62 11.16 4.43
N PRO A 184 1.37 11.57 4.15
CA PRO A 184 0.49 12.06 5.20
C PRO A 184 0.10 10.94 6.18
N THR A 185 -0.07 9.70 5.71
CA THR A 185 -0.33 8.55 6.58
C THR A 185 0.87 8.23 7.46
N ALA A 186 2.10 8.28 6.93
CA ALA A 186 3.32 8.13 7.71
C ALA A 186 3.39 9.19 8.82
N GLY A 187 3.03 10.43 8.50
CA GLY A 187 2.96 11.50 9.49
C GLY A 187 1.98 11.23 10.61
N ALA A 188 0.79 10.75 10.30
CA ALA A 188 -0.21 10.40 11.30
C ALA A 188 0.23 9.19 12.15
N LEU A 189 0.73 8.13 11.53
CA LEU A 189 1.25 6.96 12.24
C LEU A 189 2.40 7.29 13.18
N HIS A 190 3.31 8.18 12.74
CA HIS A 190 4.38 8.71 13.58
C HIS A 190 3.82 9.39 14.86
N GLU A 191 2.75 10.19 14.75
CA GLU A 191 2.12 10.83 15.91
C GLU A 191 1.47 9.80 16.84
N TYR A 192 1.02 8.66 16.32
CA TYR A 192 0.47 7.55 17.11
C TYR A 192 1.54 6.60 17.66
N GLY A 193 2.83 6.87 17.41
CA GLY A 193 3.96 6.14 17.98
C GLY A 193 4.43 4.95 17.18
N PHE A 194 4.05 4.82 15.91
CA PHE A 194 4.60 3.81 15.00
C PHE A 194 5.79 4.36 14.22
N GLN A 195 6.72 3.47 13.86
CA GLN A 195 7.85 3.78 12.98
C GLN A 195 7.43 3.56 11.52
N PRO A 196 7.18 4.60 10.72
CA PRO A 196 6.79 4.42 9.33
C PRO A 196 8.00 4.28 8.40
N PHE A 197 7.82 3.45 7.37
CA PHE A 197 8.75 3.25 6.27
C PHE A 197 7.98 3.36 4.96
N ILE A 198 8.41 4.21 4.04
CA ILE A 198 7.78 4.36 2.72
C ILE A 198 8.64 3.62 1.71
N VAL A 199 8.04 2.71 0.94
CA VAL A 199 8.70 1.96 -0.12
C VAL A 199 8.31 2.51 -1.47
N ASP A 200 9.30 3.06 -2.19
CA ASP A 200 9.18 3.40 -3.60
C ASP A 200 9.52 2.17 -4.43
N TYR A 201 8.52 1.30 -4.62
CA TYR A 201 8.60 0.05 -5.37
C TYR A 201 8.59 0.28 -6.89
N ARG A 202 9.03 -0.70 -7.67
CA ARG A 202 9.07 -0.63 -9.14
C ARG A 202 7.68 -0.56 -9.76
N LEU A 203 7.52 0.31 -10.77
CA LEU A 203 6.29 0.50 -11.54
C LEU A 203 6.30 -0.34 -12.83
N GLU A 204 5.19 -0.32 -13.58
CA GLU A 204 5.14 -0.98 -14.89
C GLU A 204 6.27 -0.50 -15.82
N PRO A 205 6.80 -1.41 -16.67
CA PRO A 205 6.34 -2.76 -16.95
C PRO A 205 6.94 -3.85 -16.05
N TYR A 206 7.52 -3.50 -14.91
CA TYR A 206 7.91 -4.50 -13.92
C TYR A 206 6.67 -5.24 -13.42
N THR A 207 6.83 -6.52 -13.10
CA THR A 207 5.73 -7.35 -12.62
C THR A 207 5.41 -7.11 -11.15
N GLN A 208 4.23 -7.57 -10.68
CA GLN A 208 3.89 -7.55 -9.27
C GLN A 208 4.92 -8.33 -8.42
N ASP A 209 5.44 -9.46 -8.94
CA ASP A 209 6.53 -10.23 -8.32
C ASP A 209 7.77 -9.38 -8.02
N GLU A 210 8.18 -8.57 -9.01
CA GLU A 210 9.38 -7.74 -8.88
C GLU A 210 9.19 -6.63 -7.84
N GLY A 211 8.00 -6.02 -7.82
CA GLY A 211 7.66 -5.04 -6.79
C GLY A 211 7.46 -5.66 -5.41
N ALA A 212 6.92 -6.89 -5.31
CA ALA A 212 6.78 -7.62 -4.05
C ALA A 212 8.14 -7.94 -3.42
N LEU A 213 9.16 -8.23 -4.23
CA LEU A 213 10.53 -8.39 -3.74
C LEU A 213 11.09 -7.09 -3.16
N ASP A 214 10.71 -5.94 -3.71
CA ASP A 214 11.11 -4.64 -3.15
C ASP A 214 10.53 -4.46 -1.74
N VAL A 215 9.25 -4.82 -1.55
CA VAL A 215 8.59 -4.80 -0.24
C VAL A 215 9.26 -5.79 0.72
N ALA A 216 9.45 -7.04 0.29
CA ALA A 216 10.12 -8.07 1.08
C ALA A 216 11.51 -7.63 1.55
N ARG A 217 12.27 -6.98 0.65
CA ARG A 217 13.60 -6.46 0.97
C ARG A 217 13.56 -5.37 2.04
N ALA A 218 12.59 -4.46 1.97
CA ALA A 218 12.40 -3.43 2.99
C ALA A 218 12.05 -4.06 4.35
N VAL A 219 11.11 -5.02 4.40
CA VAL A 219 10.73 -5.73 5.63
C VAL A 219 11.94 -6.44 6.25
N ARG A 220 12.76 -7.13 5.45
CA ARG A 220 13.99 -7.79 5.91
C ARG A 220 14.98 -6.81 6.53
N PHE A 221 15.17 -5.65 5.89
CA PHE A 221 16.02 -4.59 6.42
C PHE A 221 15.52 -4.08 7.77
N ILE A 222 14.23 -3.82 7.90
CA ILE A 222 13.59 -3.35 9.13
C ILE A 222 13.77 -4.39 10.23
N ARG A 223 13.45 -5.65 9.96
CA ARG A 223 13.57 -6.76 10.93
C ARG A 223 15.00 -6.98 11.39
N LYS A 224 15.97 -6.94 10.48
CA LYS A 224 17.39 -7.05 10.82
C LYS A 224 17.86 -5.94 11.76
N ASN A 225 17.26 -4.76 11.66
CA ASN A 225 17.65 -3.58 12.42
C ASN A 225 16.59 -3.17 13.46
N ALA A 226 15.75 -4.11 13.87
CA ALA A 226 14.67 -3.86 14.84
C ALA A 226 15.19 -3.23 16.14
N ASP A 227 16.32 -3.72 16.66
CA ASP A 227 16.99 -3.16 17.82
C ASP A 227 17.37 -1.67 17.65
N VAL A 228 17.84 -1.29 16.45
CA VAL A 228 18.21 0.09 16.14
C VAL A 228 16.98 0.98 16.14
N TYR A 229 15.87 0.48 15.59
CA TYR A 229 14.60 1.20 15.55
C TYR A 229 13.81 1.12 16.87
N GLY A 230 14.25 0.29 17.81
CA GLY A 230 13.60 0.11 19.12
C GLY A 230 12.24 -0.57 19.06
N ILE A 231 12.00 -1.41 18.04
CA ILE A 231 10.78 -2.18 17.83
C ILE A 231 11.01 -3.67 18.08
N ASP A 232 9.93 -4.43 18.27
CA ASP A 232 9.97 -5.88 18.18
C ASP A 232 10.13 -6.29 16.71
N PRO A 233 11.02 -7.25 16.36
CA PRO A 233 11.19 -7.73 14.99
C PRO A 233 9.93 -8.36 14.39
N ASP A 234 8.99 -8.81 15.23
CA ASP A 234 7.73 -9.39 14.79
C ASP A 234 6.60 -8.34 14.69
N ASP A 235 6.78 -7.12 15.21
CA ASP A 235 5.82 -6.03 15.14
C ASP A 235 6.02 -5.17 13.88
N ILE A 236 5.91 -5.80 12.71
CA ILE A 236 6.03 -5.15 11.41
C ILE A 236 4.75 -5.38 10.62
N ALA A 237 4.03 -4.30 10.32
CA ALA A 237 2.86 -4.31 9.44
C ALA A 237 3.22 -3.79 8.04
N VAL A 238 2.49 -4.22 7.02
CA VAL A 238 2.47 -3.60 5.70
C VAL A 238 1.15 -2.87 5.51
N MET A 239 1.14 -1.83 4.69
CA MET A 239 -0.06 -1.08 4.34
C MET A 239 0.08 -0.55 2.93
N GLY A 240 -0.93 -0.78 2.11
CA GLY A 240 -0.91 -0.27 0.75
C GLY A 240 -2.22 0.38 0.32
N PHE A 241 -2.08 1.35 -0.58
CA PHE A 241 -3.16 2.15 -1.13
C PHE A 241 -3.39 1.75 -2.59
N SER A 242 -4.62 1.35 -2.97
CA SER A 242 -4.92 0.99 -4.37
C SER A 242 -3.90 -0.04 -4.92
N ALA A 243 -3.17 0.29 -5.98
CA ALA A 243 -2.10 -0.56 -6.52
C ALA A 243 -1.02 -0.91 -5.48
N GLY A 244 -0.73 -0.02 -4.53
CA GLY A 244 0.18 -0.29 -3.42
C GLY A 244 -0.33 -1.38 -2.47
N GLY A 245 -1.65 -1.47 -2.25
CA GLY A 245 -2.25 -2.56 -1.47
C GLY A 245 -2.24 -3.89 -2.23
N ILE A 246 -2.45 -3.86 -3.56
CA ILE A 246 -2.24 -5.05 -4.40
C ILE A 246 -0.78 -5.52 -4.28
N GLN A 247 0.16 -4.58 -4.24
CA GLN A 247 1.58 -4.89 -4.07
C GLN A 247 1.89 -5.50 -2.69
N ALA A 248 1.26 -4.98 -1.62
CA ALA A 248 1.32 -5.58 -0.28
C ALA A 248 0.75 -7.00 -0.29
N GLY A 249 -0.40 -7.20 -0.95
CA GLY A 249 -1.03 -8.50 -1.09
C GLY A 249 -0.15 -9.51 -1.83
N GLU A 250 0.48 -9.12 -2.94
CA GLU A 250 1.40 -9.98 -3.67
C GLU A 250 2.60 -10.41 -2.80
N PHE A 251 3.15 -9.46 -2.05
CA PHE A 251 4.19 -9.75 -1.07
C PHE A 251 3.74 -10.79 -0.04
N LEU A 252 2.58 -10.61 0.59
CA LEU A 252 2.05 -11.50 1.61
C LEU A 252 1.68 -12.88 1.08
N MET A 253 1.23 -12.95 -0.18
CA MET A 253 0.83 -14.21 -0.81
C MET A 253 2.03 -15.09 -1.21
N HIS A 254 3.16 -14.47 -1.61
CA HIS A 254 4.19 -15.21 -2.30
C HIS A 254 5.63 -14.93 -1.83
N TYR A 255 5.85 -13.86 -1.04
CA TYR A 255 7.20 -13.37 -0.75
C TYR A 255 7.48 -13.05 0.72
N ASP A 256 6.58 -13.41 1.61
CA ASP A 256 6.69 -13.14 3.05
C ASP A 256 7.73 -14.02 3.77
N GLU A 257 8.10 -15.16 3.17
CA GLU A 257 9.11 -16.06 3.74
C GLU A 257 10.43 -16.04 2.95
N ASN A 258 11.11 -17.18 2.91
CA ASN A 258 12.38 -17.34 2.21
C ASN A 258 12.17 -17.44 0.69
N VAL A 259 12.20 -16.29 0.03
CA VAL A 259 12.15 -16.29 -1.43
C VAL A 259 13.51 -16.62 -2.01
N THR A 260 13.52 -17.62 -2.85
CA THR A 260 14.61 -17.85 -3.77
C THR A 260 14.49 -16.84 -4.93
N THR A 261 15.13 -15.71 -4.79
CA THR A 261 15.22 -14.67 -5.83
C THR A 261 15.80 -15.23 -7.16
N ASP A 262 16.41 -16.38 -7.13
CA ASP A 262 16.88 -17.17 -8.30
C ASP A 262 15.77 -17.44 -9.31
N ALA A 263 14.51 -17.57 -8.85
CA ALA A 263 13.38 -17.77 -9.75
C ALA A 263 13.15 -16.57 -10.69
N LEU A 264 13.51 -15.36 -10.26
CA LEU A 264 13.34 -14.14 -11.06
C LEU A 264 14.60 -13.81 -11.89
N ASN A 265 15.78 -14.05 -11.35
CA ASN A 265 17.03 -13.74 -12.02
C ASN A 265 18.16 -14.66 -11.56
N SER A 266 18.56 -15.58 -12.40
CA SER A 266 19.66 -16.53 -12.11
C SER A 266 21.04 -15.85 -11.92
N SER A 267 21.21 -14.61 -12.31
CA SER A 267 22.43 -13.83 -12.07
C SER A 267 22.42 -13.04 -10.78
N TYR A 268 21.29 -12.97 -10.07
CA TYR A 268 21.19 -12.34 -8.76
C TYR A 268 22.08 -13.06 -7.75
N LYS A 269 22.80 -12.29 -6.96
CA LYS A 269 23.66 -12.81 -5.89
C LYS A 269 23.05 -12.45 -4.54
N PRO A 270 22.46 -13.43 -3.82
CA PRO A 270 21.88 -13.21 -2.51
C PRO A 270 22.91 -12.66 -1.50
N ASP A 271 22.46 -11.83 -0.59
CA ASP A 271 23.26 -11.31 0.51
C ASP A 271 22.69 -11.71 1.89
N GLU A 272 23.19 -11.12 2.98
CA GLU A 272 22.77 -11.47 4.33
C GLU A 272 21.30 -11.09 4.64
N LEU A 273 20.72 -10.11 3.93
CA LEU A 273 19.31 -9.75 4.10
C LEU A 273 18.39 -10.83 3.53
N ASP A 274 18.80 -11.54 2.49
CA ASP A 274 17.98 -12.59 1.88
C ASP A 274 17.78 -13.81 2.82
N LYS A 275 18.59 -13.91 3.87
CA LYS A 275 18.46 -14.95 4.90
C LYS A 275 17.47 -14.58 6.02
N ILE A 276 16.98 -13.35 6.02
CA ILE A 276 16.04 -12.83 7.02
C ILE A 276 14.61 -13.09 6.53
N PRO A 277 13.71 -13.66 7.36
CA PRO A 277 12.30 -13.78 7.01
C PRO A 277 11.67 -12.41 6.74
N ALA A 278 10.76 -12.35 5.77
CA ALA A 278 10.10 -11.11 5.40
C ALA A 278 8.61 -11.04 5.78
N HIS A 279 8.11 -11.95 6.63
CA HIS A 279 6.71 -11.96 7.04
C HIS A 279 6.27 -10.63 7.69
N ALA A 280 5.00 -10.30 7.59
CA ALA A 280 4.39 -9.18 8.28
C ALA A 280 3.26 -9.66 9.20
N SER A 281 3.09 -8.99 10.34
CA SER A 281 2.13 -9.37 11.39
C SER A 281 0.76 -8.74 11.22
N ALA A 282 0.61 -7.78 10.30
CA ALA A 282 -0.65 -7.16 9.95
C ALA A 282 -0.59 -6.54 8.55
N ASP A 283 -1.77 -6.39 7.93
CA ASP A 283 -1.92 -5.73 6.63
C ASP A 283 -3.00 -4.64 6.68
N GLY A 284 -2.74 -3.52 5.98
CA GLY A 284 -3.70 -2.44 5.75
C GLY A 284 -4.06 -2.32 4.28
N MET A 285 -5.28 -2.70 3.91
CA MET A 285 -5.85 -2.60 2.56
C MET A 285 -6.67 -1.32 2.43
N ILE A 286 -6.03 -0.25 1.93
CA ILE A 286 -6.68 1.05 1.80
C ILE A 286 -7.17 1.21 0.36
N TYR A 287 -8.50 1.21 0.17
CA TYR A 287 -9.17 1.09 -1.13
C TYR A 287 -8.47 0.10 -2.06
N SER A 288 -8.20 -1.09 -1.51
CA SER A 288 -7.47 -2.16 -2.18
C SER A 288 -7.96 -3.55 -1.77
N PHE A 289 -7.37 -4.57 -2.38
CA PHE A 289 -7.69 -5.98 -2.17
C PHE A 289 -6.51 -6.89 -2.55
N TYR A 290 -6.53 -8.13 -2.09
CA TYR A 290 -5.66 -9.19 -2.60
C TYR A 290 -6.09 -9.57 -4.02
N GLY A 291 -5.15 -9.55 -4.98
CA GLY A 291 -5.46 -9.87 -6.37
C GLY A 291 -4.55 -9.14 -7.37
N ARG A 292 -5.17 -8.64 -8.44
CA ARG A 292 -4.48 -7.90 -9.50
C ARG A 292 -5.13 -6.54 -9.70
N LEU A 293 -4.49 -5.66 -10.44
CA LEU A 293 -5.06 -4.36 -10.76
C LEU A 293 -6.50 -4.51 -11.29
N SER A 294 -7.44 -3.83 -10.66
CA SER A 294 -8.88 -3.82 -10.94
C SER A 294 -9.64 -5.14 -10.65
N VAL A 295 -8.98 -6.21 -10.21
CA VAL A 295 -9.61 -7.51 -9.97
C VAL A 295 -9.19 -8.11 -8.64
N GLY A 296 -10.09 -8.03 -7.66
CA GLY A 296 -9.92 -8.71 -6.36
C GLY A 296 -10.14 -10.22 -6.50
N ASN A 297 -9.28 -11.01 -5.87
CA ASN A 297 -9.42 -12.45 -5.85
C ASN A 297 -10.37 -12.88 -4.72
N MET A 298 -11.36 -13.71 -5.04
CA MET A 298 -12.38 -14.24 -4.11
C MET A 298 -12.25 -15.74 -3.89
N ASP A 299 -11.23 -16.36 -4.49
CA ASP A 299 -10.98 -17.79 -4.36
C ASP A 299 -10.25 -18.07 -3.05
N GLU A 300 -10.96 -18.73 -2.12
CA GLU A 300 -10.40 -19.06 -0.80
C GLU A 300 -9.19 -20.00 -0.90
N ASP A 301 -9.17 -20.92 -1.85
CA ASP A 301 -8.06 -21.85 -2.00
C ASP A 301 -6.80 -21.13 -2.50
N TRP A 302 -6.97 -20.12 -3.34
CA TRP A 302 -5.88 -19.22 -3.72
C TRP A 302 -5.42 -18.37 -2.54
N LEU A 303 -6.33 -17.77 -1.79
CA LEU A 303 -6.00 -16.93 -0.62
C LEU A 303 -5.31 -17.72 0.51
N LYS A 304 -5.58 -19.03 0.61
CA LYS A 304 -4.92 -19.92 1.59
C LYS A 304 -3.49 -20.30 1.21
N ILE A 305 -3.02 -20.00 -0.01
CA ILE A 305 -1.62 -20.21 -0.40
C ILE A 305 -0.70 -19.30 0.42
N GLY A 306 -1.13 -18.04 0.64
CA GLY A 306 -0.44 -17.10 1.52
C GLY A 306 -0.77 -17.34 2.99
N ASN A 307 0.17 -17.01 3.86
CA ASN A 307 -0.07 -16.95 5.30
C ASN A 307 -0.56 -15.55 5.65
N LEU A 308 -1.80 -15.24 5.25
CA LEU A 308 -2.35 -13.89 5.39
C LEU A 308 -2.46 -13.47 6.85
N PRO A 309 -1.89 -12.33 7.24
CA PRO A 309 -2.01 -11.81 8.60
C PRO A 309 -3.38 -11.17 8.86
N PRO A 310 -3.68 -10.79 10.11
CA PRO A 310 -4.77 -9.87 10.41
C PRO A 310 -4.81 -8.70 9.44
N THR A 311 -5.97 -8.44 8.83
CA THR A 311 -6.12 -7.47 7.73
C THR A 311 -7.16 -6.40 8.05
N PHE A 312 -6.78 -5.13 7.86
CA PHE A 312 -7.65 -3.97 8.06
C PHE A 312 -8.02 -3.32 6.73
N TYR A 313 -9.32 -3.20 6.46
CA TYR A 313 -9.85 -2.60 5.24
C TYR A 313 -10.37 -1.18 5.47
N VAL A 314 -10.03 -0.26 4.56
CA VAL A 314 -10.64 1.08 4.50
C VAL A 314 -11.03 1.39 3.07
N TYR A 315 -12.29 1.71 2.81
CA TYR A 315 -12.76 2.05 1.46
C TYR A 315 -14.02 2.92 1.50
N GLY A 316 -14.28 3.62 0.39
CA GLY A 316 -15.42 4.50 0.25
C GLY A 316 -16.60 3.80 -0.44
N THR A 317 -17.83 4.24 -0.14
CA THR A 317 -19.06 3.68 -0.77
C THR A 317 -19.24 4.13 -2.22
N GLU A 318 -18.57 5.20 -2.66
CA GLU A 318 -18.56 5.66 -4.06
C GLU A 318 -17.33 5.18 -4.84
N ASP A 319 -16.54 4.29 -4.26
CA ASP A 319 -15.44 3.65 -4.96
C ASP A 319 -15.96 2.67 -6.01
N PRO A 320 -15.48 2.70 -7.27
CA PRO A 320 -15.92 1.78 -8.31
C PRO A 320 -15.67 0.30 -7.97
N PHE A 321 -14.74 0.02 -7.06
CA PHE A 321 -14.42 -1.34 -6.59
C PHE A 321 -15.12 -1.72 -5.28
N TYR A 322 -16.02 -0.89 -4.77
CA TYR A 322 -16.72 -1.09 -3.49
C TYR A 322 -17.25 -2.53 -3.32
N SER A 323 -17.95 -3.06 -4.33
CA SER A 323 -18.51 -4.41 -4.26
C SER A 323 -17.43 -5.50 -4.14
N GLN A 324 -16.25 -5.29 -4.70
CA GLN A 324 -15.14 -6.22 -4.58
C GLN A 324 -14.52 -6.17 -3.18
N PHE A 325 -14.38 -4.98 -2.59
CA PHE A 325 -13.90 -4.84 -1.22
C PHE A 325 -14.82 -5.55 -0.23
N GLU A 326 -16.14 -5.33 -0.31
CA GLU A 326 -17.13 -5.98 0.55
C GLU A 326 -17.10 -7.52 0.43
N LYS A 327 -17.01 -8.04 -0.79
CA LYS A 327 -16.93 -9.49 -1.03
C LYS A 327 -15.64 -10.06 -0.43
N GLN A 328 -14.50 -9.45 -0.72
CA GLN A 328 -13.22 -9.97 -0.25
C GLN A 328 -13.08 -9.87 1.28
N TYR A 329 -13.50 -8.76 1.89
CA TYR A 329 -13.60 -8.65 3.34
C TYR A 329 -14.38 -9.82 3.94
N SER A 330 -15.53 -10.16 3.34
CA SER A 330 -16.38 -11.27 3.81
C SER A 330 -15.67 -12.62 3.65
N VAL A 331 -14.96 -12.84 2.54
CA VAL A 331 -14.18 -14.06 2.30
C VAL A 331 -13.07 -14.21 3.34
N ILE A 332 -12.23 -13.18 3.52
CA ILE A 332 -11.11 -13.18 4.47
C ILE A 332 -11.62 -13.42 5.91
N LYS A 333 -12.70 -12.75 6.29
CA LYS A 333 -13.33 -12.94 7.61
C LYS A 333 -13.84 -14.39 7.78
N ASN A 334 -14.48 -14.96 6.76
CA ASN A 334 -14.97 -16.35 6.81
C ASN A 334 -13.86 -17.40 6.85
N MET A 335 -12.68 -17.07 6.34
CA MET A 335 -11.46 -17.88 6.49
C MET A 335 -10.93 -17.88 7.93
N GLY A 336 -11.51 -17.09 8.84
CA GLY A 336 -11.10 -17.00 10.23
C GLY A 336 -9.92 -16.05 10.48
N ILE A 337 -9.51 -15.26 9.47
CA ILE A 337 -8.49 -14.24 9.63
C ILE A 337 -9.09 -13.06 10.40
N GLU A 338 -8.37 -12.55 11.42
CA GLU A 338 -8.81 -11.37 12.16
C GLU A 338 -8.89 -10.16 11.23
N THR A 339 -10.05 -9.50 11.18
CA THR A 339 -10.29 -8.39 10.26
C THR A 339 -10.81 -7.15 10.97
N GLY A 340 -10.28 -5.97 10.60
CA GLY A 340 -10.88 -4.68 10.90
C GLY A 340 -11.45 -4.03 9.63
N ARG A 341 -12.41 -3.10 9.80
CA ARG A 341 -13.01 -2.44 8.64
C ARG A 341 -13.53 -1.05 8.98
N ILE A 342 -13.26 -0.09 8.08
CA ILE A 342 -13.94 1.21 8.04
C ILE A 342 -14.49 1.43 6.64
N VAL A 343 -15.77 1.77 6.57
CA VAL A 343 -16.46 2.16 5.33
C VAL A 343 -16.77 3.64 5.39
N LEU A 344 -16.18 4.42 4.48
CA LEU A 344 -16.35 5.85 4.40
C LEU A 344 -17.53 6.19 3.48
N ASN A 345 -18.65 6.62 4.06
CA ASN A 345 -19.86 6.92 3.31
C ASN A 345 -19.70 8.14 2.41
N GLY A 346 -19.99 8.00 1.10
CA GLY A 346 -19.88 9.07 0.10
C GLY A 346 -18.44 9.33 -0.38
N TRP A 347 -17.45 8.54 0.05
CA TRP A 347 -16.06 8.71 -0.38
C TRP A 347 -15.77 7.92 -1.66
N PRO A 348 -15.05 8.54 -2.62
CA PRO A 348 -14.59 7.88 -3.84
C PRO A 348 -13.30 7.11 -3.60
N HIS A 349 -12.73 6.53 -4.67
CA HIS A 349 -11.38 5.98 -4.68
C HIS A 349 -10.31 7.07 -4.50
N GLY A 350 -9.18 6.76 -3.85
CA GLY A 350 -8.00 7.64 -3.81
C GLY A 350 -8.09 8.79 -2.79
N PHE A 351 -8.74 8.56 -1.66
CA PHE A 351 -8.86 9.57 -0.59
C PHE A 351 -7.60 9.70 0.29
N GLY A 352 -6.60 8.82 0.11
CA GLY A 352 -5.36 8.86 0.89
C GLY A 352 -5.60 8.70 2.39
N SER A 353 -5.02 9.60 3.18
CA SER A 353 -5.16 9.63 4.64
C SER A 353 -6.40 10.38 5.14
N ASP A 354 -7.22 10.92 4.23
CA ASP A 354 -8.43 11.64 4.61
C ASP A 354 -9.50 10.68 5.17
N GLY A 355 -10.51 11.22 5.86
CA GLY A 355 -11.60 10.41 6.42
C GLY A 355 -11.40 9.97 7.87
N GLY A 356 -10.30 10.37 8.53
CA GLY A 356 -10.06 10.14 9.96
C GLY A 356 -9.76 8.71 10.38
N TRP A 357 -9.63 7.78 9.43
CA TRP A 357 -9.48 6.35 9.65
C TRP A 357 -8.13 5.93 10.23
N VAL A 358 -7.08 6.75 10.05
CA VAL A 358 -5.71 6.39 10.45
C VAL A 358 -5.59 6.13 11.95
N LYS A 359 -6.36 6.87 12.76
CA LYS A 359 -6.38 6.64 14.20
C LYS A 359 -6.96 5.26 14.57
N ASP A 360 -8.09 4.91 13.96
CA ASP A 360 -8.73 3.62 14.27
C ASP A 360 -7.87 2.45 13.79
N TYR A 361 -7.18 2.61 12.65
CA TYR A 361 -6.17 1.65 12.21
C TYR A 361 -5.02 1.55 13.22
N ALA A 362 -4.50 2.68 13.71
CA ALA A 362 -3.42 2.69 14.68
C ALA A 362 -3.81 1.99 16.00
N ASP A 363 -5.01 2.25 16.50
CA ASP A 363 -5.55 1.58 17.70
C ASP A 363 -5.73 0.07 17.47
N TRP A 364 -6.24 -0.32 16.30
CA TRP A 364 -6.37 -1.73 15.92
C TRP A 364 -5.00 -2.41 15.82
N LEU A 365 -4.03 -1.77 15.16
CA LEU A 365 -2.68 -2.32 14.97
C LEU A 365 -1.96 -2.50 16.31
N GLU A 366 -2.08 -1.55 17.25
CA GLU A 366 -1.55 -1.70 18.60
C GLU A 366 -2.13 -2.94 19.32
N ASN A 367 -3.43 -3.19 19.13
CA ASN A 367 -4.05 -4.41 19.67
C ASN A 367 -3.54 -5.69 19.00
N ILE A 368 -3.19 -5.67 17.71
CA ILE A 368 -2.58 -6.83 17.04
C ILE A 368 -1.19 -7.08 17.62
N PHE A 369 -0.34 -6.08 17.68
CA PHE A 369 1.03 -6.22 18.15
C PHE A 369 1.13 -6.61 19.63
N THR A 370 0.16 -6.26 20.47
CA THR A 370 0.14 -6.68 21.87
C THR A 370 -0.28 -8.14 22.07
N LYS A 371 -0.75 -8.83 21.04
CA LYS A 371 -1.11 -10.26 21.10
C LYS A 371 0.04 -11.17 20.68
N ASN A 372 1.06 -10.60 20.01
CA ASN A 372 2.28 -11.31 19.63
C ASN A 372 3.21 -11.40 20.84
#